data_737e78c41eb928ee5e97f75f0bda94a4
#
_entry.id   737e78c41eb928ee5e97f75f0bda94a4
#
_cell.length_a   1.000
_cell.length_b   1.000
_cell.length_c   1.000
_cell.angle_alpha   90.00
_cell.angle_beta   90.00
_cell.angle_gamma   90.00
#
_symmetry.space_group_name_H-M   'P 1'
#
loop_
_entity.id
_entity.type
_entity.pdbx_description
1 polymer ?
#
loop_
_entity_poly.entity_id
_entity_poly.type
_entity_poly.pdbx_seq_one_letter_code
_entity_poly.pdbx_strand_id
1 'polypeptide(L)'
;MTTVSTQSRVPLAERNQVPVEVAILYDKLQADRGVVPNMFKALANAPDLVLGIAAFLRGLMCEGALPGWYKELISTRVASLNDCEYCISAHRHLASKRGASAEQVAGYDSYESGPFTEKEKAGFRYADLLHVSGHAVDDAAFAALRKHFNSQEIIELTAVAAAFEFFTRMNTALHIPVTPLPQER
;
A
#
# COMPACT_ATOMS: atom_id res chain seq x y z
N MET A 1 -24.60 12.52 12.27
CA MET A 1 -23.73 12.09 11.16
C MET A 1 -22.76 13.23 10.88
N THR A 2 -21.52 13.11 11.30
CA THR A 2 -20.48 14.12 11.05
C THR A 2 -20.08 13.98 9.60
N THR A 3 -20.32 14.98 8.78
CA THR A 3 -19.83 15.03 7.39
C THR A 3 -18.30 14.98 7.44
N VAL A 4 -17.71 13.87 7.03
CA VAL A 4 -16.26 13.76 6.87
C VAL A 4 -15.85 14.76 5.79
N SER A 5 -15.01 15.73 6.17
CA SER A 5 -14.47 16.72 5.21
C SER A 5 -13.71 15.97 4.10
N THR A 6 -14.07 16.20 2.85
CA THR A 6 -13.37 15.66 1.67
C THR A 6 -12.06 16.40 1.37
N GLN A 7 -11.71 17.39 2.18
CA GLN A 7 -10.52 18.22 1.99
C GLN A 7 -9.38 17.74 2.87
N SER A 8 -8.18 17.62 2.27
CA SER A 8 -6.95 17.32 3.01
C SER A 8 -6.70 18.32 4.13
N ARG A 9 -6.24 17.83 5.29
CA ARG A 9 -5.87 18.66 6.46
C ARG A 9 -4.53 19.39 6.29
N VAL A 10 -3.74 19.02 5.29
CA VAL A 10 -2.49 19.69 4.92
C VAL A 10 -2.54 20.07 3.44
N PRO A 11 -1.80 21.11 3.00
CA PRO A 11 -1.74 21.46 1.59
C PRO A 11 -1.30 20.30 0.71
N LEU A 12 -1.89 20.16 -0.46
CA LEU A 12 -1.39 19.27 -1.50
C LEU A 12 -0.48 20.12 -2.40
N ALA A 13 0.83 20.08 -2.13
CA ALA A 13 1.80 20.92 -2.82
C ALA A 13 1.90 20.54 -4.31
N GLU A 14 1.76 21.53 -5.18
CA GLU A 14 1.92 21.34 -6.63
C GLU A 14 3.41 21.46 -7.03
N ARG A 15 3.71 20.99 -8.25
CA ARG A 15 5.09 20.90 -8.76
C ARG A 15 5.90 22.19 -8.64
N ASN A 16 5.26 23.34 -8.85
CA ASN A 16 5.90 24.66 -8.78
C ASN A 16 6.06 25.21 -7.35
N GLN A 17 5.60 24.47 -6.34
CA GLN A 17 5.63 24.84 -4.92
C GLN A 17 6.65 24.02 -4.11
N VAL A 18 7.36 23.12 -4.78
CA VAL A 18 8.28 22.17 -4.10
C VAL A 18 9.73 22.39 -4.56
N PRO A 19 10.74 21.97 -3.75
CA PRO A 19 12.14 21.96 -4.16
C PRO A 19 12.38 21.11 -5.42
N VAL A 20 13.48 21.40 -6.14
CA VAL A 20 13.79 20.75 -7.42
C VAL A 20 13.89 19.22 -7.32
N GLU A 21 14.39 18.69 -6.24
CA GLU A 21 14.51 17.25 -6.00
C GLU A 21 13.14 16.57 -5.91
N VAL A 22 12.18 17.23 -5.24
CA VAL A 22 10.79 16.77 -5.14
C VAL A 22 10.08 16.94 -6.48
N ALA A 23 10.35 18.02 -7.23
CA ALA A 23 9.80 18.21 -8.57
C ALA A 23 10.26 17.09 -9.53
N ILE A 24 11.53 16.67 -9.45
CA ILE A 24 12.05 15.51 -10.21
C ILE A 24 11.33 14.20 -9.81
N LEU A 25 11.05 14.00 -8.52
CA LEU A 25 10.25 12.87 -8.07
C LEU A 25 8.84 12.91 -8.69
N TYR A 26 8.20 14.08 -8.71
CA TYR A 26 6.88 14.25 -9.32
C TYR A 26 6.87 13.94 -10.82
N ASP A 27 7.90 14.35 -11.55
CA ASP A 27 8.05 14.06 -12.98
C ASP A 27 8.15 12.53 -13.23
N LYS A 28 8.88 11.81 -12.37
CA LYS A 28 8.95 10.34 -12.42
C LYS A 28 7.60 9.70 -12.10
N LEU A 29 6.94 10.13 -11.04
CA LEU A 29 5.61 9.60 -10.66
C LEU A 29 4.59 9.86 -11.78
N GLN A 30 4.62 11.05 -12.40
CA GLN A 30 3.76 11.39 -13.54
C GLN A 30 4.05 10.49 -14.74
N ALA A 31 5.32 10.22 -15.05
CA ALA A 31 5.70 9.33 -16.14
C ALA A 31 5.28 7.87 -15.89
N ASP A 32 5.48 7.38 -14.67
CA ASP A 32 5.25 5.97 -14.33
C ASP A 32 3.76 5.64 -14.09
N ARG A 33 2.99 6.60 -13.54
CA ARG A 33 1.62 6.39 -13.07
C ARG A 33 0.56 7.24 -13.78
N GLY A 34 0.97 8.17 -14.65
CA GLY A 34 0.08 9.12 -15.29
C GLY A 34 -0.44 10.22 -14.35
N VAL A 35 -0.06 10.20 -13.09
CA VAL A 35 -0.50 11.15 -12.06
C VAL A 35 0.50 11.21 -10.91
N VAL A 36 0.63 12.37 -10.28
CA VAL A 36 1.31 12.49 -8.98
C VAL A 36 0.29 12.18 -7.88
N PRO A 37 0.46 11.08 -7.11
CA PRO A 37 -0.51 10.72 -6.09
C PRO A 37 -0.63 11.77 -4.98
N ASN A 38 -1.84 12.02 -4.50
CA ASN A 38 -2.12 13.04 -3.48
C ASN A 38 -1.33 12.82 -2.18
N MET A 39 -1.04 11.58 -1.80
CA MET A 39 -0.15 11.28 -0.68
C MET A 39 1.23 11.94 -0.85
N PHE A 40 1.84 11.85 -2.04
CA PHE A 40 3.12 12.48 -2.30
C PHE A 40 3.03 14.01 -2.29
N LYS A 41 1.92 14.57 -2.78
CA LYS A 41 1.67 16.02 -2.72
C LYS A 41 1.53 16.50 -1.26
N ALA A 42 0.89 15.74 -0.40
CA ALA A 42 0.81 16.04 1.03
C ALA A 42 2.16 15.91 1.74
N LEU A 43 2.88 14.80 1.48
CA LEU A 43 4.21 14.54 2.04
C LEU A 43 5.27 15.58 1.61
N ALA A 44 5.10 16.22 0.47
CA ALA A 44 6.03 17.24 -0.04
C ALA A 44 6.10 18.50 0.83
N ASN A 45 5.18 18.68 1.80
CA ASN A 45 5.35 19.68 2.86
C ASN A 45 6.56 19.38 3.78
N ALA A 46 7.13 18.17 3.69
CA ALA A 46 8.36 17.74 4.33
C ALA A 46 9.30 17.11 3.26
N PRO A 47 10.09 17.92 2.54
CA PRO A 47 10.82 17.49 1.34
C PRO A 47 11.75 16.29 1.57
N ASP A 48 12.56 16.29 2.63
CA ASP A 48 13.46 15.18 2.93
C ASP A 48 12.68 13.89 3.24
N LEU A 49 11.55 14.01 3.94
CA LEU A 49 10.71 12.87 4.28
C LEU A 49 10.09 12.24 3.03
N VAL A 50 9.54 13.02 2.10
CA VAL A 50 8.92 12.49 0.88
C VAL A 50 9.94 11.78 0.00
N LEU A 51 11.17 12.29 -0.08
CA LEU A 51 12.25 11.64 -0.85
C LEU A 51 12.65 10.30 -0.20
N GLY A 52 12.81 10.26 1.11
CA GLY A 52 13.09 9.03 1.86
C GLY A 52 11.98 7.99 1.72
N ILE A 53 10.72 8.41 1.86
CA ILE A 53 9.55 7.53 1.67
C ILE A 53 9.46 7.01 0.23
N ALA A 54 9.71 7.83 -0.78
CA ALA A 54 9.72 7.40 -2.18
C ALA A 54 10.79 6.33 -2.44
N ALA A 55 11.99 6.49 -1.87
CA ALA A 55 13.05 5.50 -1.97
C ALA A 55 12.69 4.19 -1.26
N PHE A 56 12.13 4.28 -0.05
CA PHE A 56 11.64 3.14 0.71
C PHE A 56 10.54 2.38 -0.04
N LEU A 57 9.50 3.06 -0.51
CA LEU A 57 8.41 2.44 -1.26
C LEU A 57 8.89 1.77 -2.55
N ARG A 58 9.85 2.38 -3.26
CA ARG A 58 10.44 1.78 -4.45
C ARG A 58 11.12 0.43 -4.12
N GLY A 59 11.92 0.36 -3.05
CA GLY A 59 12.55 -0.88 -2.61
C GLY A 59 11.56 -1.92 -2.10
N LEU A 60 10.53 -1.47 -1.35
CA LEU A 60 9.52 -2.35 -0.77
C LEU A 60 8.62 -2.99 -1.82
N MET A 61 8.13 -2.18 -2.78
CA MET A 61 7.10 -2.59 -3.75
C MET A 61 7.66 -3.06 -5.10
N CYS A 62 9.00 -3.12 -5.27
CA CYS A 62 9.59 -3.72 -6.47
C CYS A 62 9.30 -5.22 -6.55
N GLU A 63 9.46 -5.80 -7.75
CA GLU A 63 9.50 -7.25 -7.89
C GLU A 63 10.63 -7.82 -7.05
N GLY A 64 10.35 -8.91 -6.34
CA GLY A 64 11.27 -9.52 -5.40
C GLY A 64 10.99 -11.02 -5.23
N ALA A 65 11.16 -11.54 -4.01
CA ALA A 65 10.78 -12.91 -3.71
C ALA A 65 9.24 -13.09 -3.75
N LEU A 66 8.49 -12.04 -3.39
CA LEU A 66 7.04 -11.99 -3.56
C LEU A 66 6.67 -11.24 -4.84
N PRO A 67 5.68 -11.73 -5.61
CA PRO A 67 5.16 -11.05 -6.78
C PRO A 67 4.62 -9.65 -6.43
N GLY A 68 4.87 -8.66 -7.29
CA GLY A 68 4.41 -7.29 -7.07
C GLY A 68 2.91 -7.18 -6.90
N TRP A 69 2.10 -7.90 -7.69
CA TRP A 69 0.65 -7.91 -7.55
C TRP A 69 0.19 -8.41 -6.18
N TYR A 70 0.90 -9.37 -5.60
CA TYR A 70 0.54 -9.91 -4.30
C TYR A 70 0.88 -8.93 -3.16
N LYS A 71 2.02 -8.23 -3.26
CA LYS A 71 2.36 -7.12 -2.35
C LYS A 71 1.28 -6.03 -2.35
N GLU A 72 0.74 -5.71 -3.54
CA GLU A 72 -0.35 -4.74 -3.66
C GLU A 72 -1.65 -5.24 -3.00
N LEU A 73 -1.98 -6.54 -3.10
CA LEU A 73 -3.16 -7.10 -2.44
C LEU A 73 -3.00 -7.21 -0.92
N ILE A 74 -1.81 -7.53 -0.41
CA ILE A 74 -1.50 -7.44 1.04
C ILE A 74 -1.67 -5.99 1.52
N SER A 75 -1.17 -5.02 0.76
CA SER A 75 -1.36 -3.59 1.05
C SER A 75 -2.83 -3.19 1.06
N THR A 76 -3.62 -3.73 0.12
CA THR A 76 -5.07 -3.50 0.05
C THR A 76 -5.78 -4.12 1.25
N ARG A 77 -5.39 -5.33 1.68
CA ARG A 77 -5.97 -5.99 2.86
C ARG A 77 -5.75 -5.15 4.12
N VAL A 78 -4.52 -4.70 4.37
CA VAL A 78 -4.20 -3.82 5.51
C VAL A 78 -4.97 -2.49 5.39
N ALA A 79 -5.14 -1.97 4.18
CA ALA A 79 -5.92 -0.75 3.94
C ALA A 79 -7.40 -0.94 4.28
N SER A 80 -8.00 -2.10 3.97
CA SER A 80 -9.38 -2.43 4.35
C SER A 80 -9.55 -2.56 5.85
N LEU A 81 -8.61 -3.21 6.53
CA LEU A 81 -8.63 -3.34 8.00
C LEU A 81 -8.54 -1.98 8.72
N ASN A 82 -7.93 -0.98 8.08
CA ASN A 82 -7.79 0.40 8.59
C ASN A 82 -8.80 1.39 7.98
N ASP A 83 -9.80 0.94 7.21
CA ASP A 83 -10.81 1.79 6.55
C ASP A 83 -10.20 2.94 5.73
N CYS A 84 -9.07 2.69 5.04
CA CYS A 84 -8.37 3.70 4.25
C CYS A 84 -8.80 3.66 2.78
N GLU A 85 -9.87 4.37 2.41
CA GLU A 85 -10.36 4.43 1.02
C GLU A 85 -9.30 4.85 0.01
N TYR A 86 -8.45 5.82 0.37
CA TYR A 86 -7.32 6.26 -0.45
C TYR A 86 -6.41 5.07 -0.83
N CYS A 87 -6.00 4.28 0.18
CA CYS A 87 -5.09 3.16 -0.02
C CYS A 87 -5.77 2.01 -0.77
N ILE A 88 -7.02 1.68 -0.42
CA ILE A 88 -7.80 0.64 -1.10
C ILE A 88 -7.89 0.94 -2.60
N SER A 89 -8.32 2.16 -2.97
CA SER A 89 -8.46 2.56 -4.37
C SER A 89 -7.13 2.47 -5.13
N ALA A 90 -6.04 3.00 -4.55
CA ALA A 90 -4.73 3.01 -5.20
C ALA A 90 -4.18 1.61 -5.42
N HIS A 91 -4.19 0.75 -4.38
CA HIS A 91 -3.53 -0.56 -4.41
C HIS A 91 -4.32 -1.62 -5.16
N ARG A 92 -5.65 -1.56 -5.19
CA ARG A 92 -6.46 -2.39 -6.09
C ARG A 92 -6.14 -2.12 -7.56
N HIS A 93 -6.04 -0.85 -7.94
CA HIS A 93 -5.64 -0.48 -9.30
C HIS A 93 -4.23 -0.98 -9.62
N LEU A 94 -3.27 -0.78 -8.72
CA LEU A 94 -1.89 -1.22 -8.93
C LEU A 94 -1.78 -2.75 -8.97
N ALA A 95 -2.55 -3.49 -8.17
CA ALA A 95 -2.60 -4.95 -8.22
C ALA A 95 -3.02 -5.45 -9.61
N SER A 96 -4.10 -4.87 -10.18
CA SER A 96 -4.54 -5.19 -11.54
C SER A 96 -3.46 -4.88 -12.58
N LYS A 97 -2.80 -3.71 -12.49
CA LYS A 97 -1.72 -3.32 -13.41
C LYS A 97 -0.48 -4.24 -13.32
N ARG A 98 -0.27 -4.86 -12.17
CA ARG A 98 0.84 -5.79 -11.92
C ARG A 98 0.50 -7.26 -12.15
N GLY A 99 -0.70 -7.57 -12.63
CA GLY A 99 -1.08 -8.91 -13.07
C GLY A 99 -1.97 -9.72 -12.11
N ALA A 100 -2.52 -9.11 -11.07
CA ALA A 100 -3.60 -9.75 -10.31
C ALA A 100 -4.82 -9.95 -11.21
N SER A 101 -5.48 -11.10 -11.12
CA SER A 101 -6.73 -11.33 -11.84
C SER A 101 -7.88 -10.49 -11.27
N ALA A 102 -8.92 -10.29 -12.07
CA ALA A 102 -10.11 -9.56 -11.62
C ALA A 102 -10.76 -10.23 -10.38
N GLU A 103 -10.76 -11.56 -10.35
CA GLU A 103 -11.28 -12.36 -9.24
C GLU A 103 -10.41 -12.18 -7.98
N GLN A 104 -9.09 -12.13 -8.12
CA GLN A 104 -8.18 -11.87 -7.00
C GLN A 104 -8.39 -10.45 -6.45
N VAL A 105 -8.50 -9.46 -7.32
CA VAL A 105 -8.77 -8.07 -6.92
C VAL A 105 -10.16 -7.90 -6.29
N ALA A 106 -11.14 -8.71 -6.66
CA ALA A 106 -12.46 -8.70 -6.03
C ALA A 106 -12.48 -9.49 -4.70
N GLY A 107 -11.67 -10.57 -4.61
CA GLY A 107 -11.74 -11.56 -3.54
C GLY A 107 -10.77 -11.38 -2.38
N TYR A 108 -9.87 -10.39 -2.42
CA TYR A 108 -8.82 -10.23 -1.39
C TYR A 108 -9.36 -10.08 0.04
N ASP A 109 -10.54 -9.50 0.20
CA ASP A 109 -11.15 -9.28 1.51
C ASP A 109 -11.81 -10.54 2.07
N SER A 110 -12.23 -11.43 1.19
CA SER A 110 -12.75 -12.78 1.50
C SER A 110 -11.77 -13.86 1.04
N TYR A 111 -10.46 -13.63 1.25
CA TYR A 111 -9.38 -14.44 0.69
C TYR A 111 -9.48 -15.94 1.02
N GLU A 112 -10.07 -16.32 2.16
CA GLU A 112 -10.23 -17.74 2.55
C GLU A 112 -11.06 -18.54 1.54
N SER A 113 -12.11 -17.94 0.99
CA SER A 113 -12.94 -18.52 -0.06
C SER A 113 -12.56 -18.03 -1.46
N GLY A 114 -11.62 -17.08 -1.56
CA GLY A 114 -11.20 -16.45 -2.79
C GLY A 114 -10.25 -17.31 -3.63
N PRO A 115 -9.90 -16.83 -4.84
CA PRO A 115 -9.07 -17.56 -5.81
C PRO A 115 -7.57 -17.46 -5.45
N PHE A 116 -7.21 -17.87 -4.24
CA PHE A 116 -5.85 -17.81 -3.72
C PHE A 116 -5.35 -19.21 -3.36
N THR A 117 -4.06 -19.43 -3.58
CA THR A 117 -3.37 -20.64 -3.11
C THR A 117 -3.25 -20.63 -1.57
N GLU A 118 -3.01 -21.79 -0.97
CA GLU A 118 -2.80 -21.87 0.50
C GLU A 118 -1.59 -21.04 0.97
N LYS A 119 -0.56 -20.89 0.14
CA LYS A 119 0.55 -19.97 0.40
C LYS A 119 0.08 -18.52 0.49
N GLU A 120 -0.70 -18.05 -0.47
CA GLU A 120 -1.22 -16.68 -0.50
C GLU A 120 -2.19 -16.41 0.66
N LYS A 121 -3.08 -17.37 0.96
CA LYS A 121 -3.96 -17.30 2.14
C LYS A 121 -3.17 -17.21 3.44
N ALA A 122 -2.11 -17.99 3.59
CA ALA A 122 -1.25 -17.93 4.77
C ALA A 122 -0.61 -16.54 4.96
N GLY A 123 -0.24 -15.86 3.88
CA GLY A 123 0.26 -14.49 3.97
C GLY A 123 -0.80 -13.45 4.34
N PHE A 124 -2.04 -13.60 3.87
CA PHE A 124 -3.15 -12.75 4.32
C PHE A 124 -3.46 -12.96 5.81
N ARG A 125 -3.52 -14.22 6.29
CA ARG A 125 -3.69 -14.52 7.72
C ARG A 125 -2.60 -13.89 8.57
N TYR A 126 -1.36 -13.95 8.08
CA TYR A 126 -0.24 -13.31 8.76
C TYR A 126 -0.39 -11.77 8.81
N ALA A 127 -0.81 -11.14 7.72
CA ALA A 127 -1.06 -9.70 7.68
C ALA A 127 -2.20 -9.31 8.65
N ASP A 128 -3.25 -10.11 8.75
CA ASP A 128 -4.36 -9.90 9.69
C ASP A 128 -3.87 -9.97 11.15
N LEU A 129 -3.01 -10.93 11.50
CA LEU A 129 -2.41 -11.02 12.84
C LEU A 129 -1.52 -9.81 13.13
N LEU A 130 -0.68 -9.42 12.17
CA LEU A 130 0.22 -8.28 12.33
C LEU A 130 -0.54 -6.95 12.47
N HIS A 131 -1.71 -6.83 11.81
CA HIS A 131 -2.61 -5.68 11.99
C HIS A 131 -3.10 -5.57 13.44
N VAL A 132 -3.47 -6.68 14.07
CA VAL A 132 -3.90 -6.67 15.49
C VAL A 132 -2.74 -6.19 16.38
N SER A 133 -1.59 -6.84 16.26
CA SER A 133 -0.36 -6.49 16.98
C SER A 133 0.80 -7.37 16.49
N GLY A 134 2.04 -6.86 16.49
CA GLY A 134 3.21 -7.71 16.29
C GLY A 134 3.31 -8.87 17.31
N HIS A 135 2.76 -8.70 18.51
CA HIS A 135 2.69 -9.77 19.53
C HIS A 135 1.60 -10.81 19.25
N ALA A 136 0.65 -10.55 18.35
CA ALA A 136 -0.34 -11.55 17.94
C ALA A 136 0.26 -12.64 17.05
N VAL A 137 1.44 -12.38 16.48
CA VAL A 137 2.22 -13.37 15.72
C VAL A 137 3.04 -14.19 16.74
N ASP A 138 2.40 -15.20 17.32
CA ASP A 138 3.07 -16.13 18.23
C ASP A 138 3.93 -17.18 17.47
N ASP A 139 4.65 -18.01 18.23
CA ASP A 139 5.54 -19.02 17.64
C ASP A 139 4.78 -20.03 16.77
N ALA A 140 3.53 -20.36 17.11
CA ALA A 140 2.71 -21.28 16.33
C ALA A 140 2.27 -20.68 15.01
N ALA A 141 1.82 -19.43 15.01
CA ALA A 141 1.46 -18.67 13.80
C ALA A 141 2.69 -18.50 12.89
N PHE A 142 3.84 -18.16 13.48
CA PHE A 142 5.10 -18.02 12.73
C PHE A 142 5.58 -19.36 12.15
N ALA A 143 5.46 -20.45 12.89
CA ALA A 143 5.80 -21.79 12.40
C ALA A 143 4.87 -22.23 11.25
N ALA A 144 3.58 -21.86 11.30
CA ALA A 144 2.64 -22.08 10.20
C ALA A 144 3.04 -21.30 8.95
N LEU A 145 3.41 -20.03 9.09
CA LEU A 145 3.88 -19.18 7.98
C LEU A 145 5.12 -19.79 7.30
N ARG A 146 6.09 -20.26 8.08
CA ARG A 146 7.34 -20.86 7.59
C ARG A 146 7.14 -22.14 6.76
N LYS A 147 5.99 -22.78 6.81
CA LYS A 147 5.67 -23.90 5.91
C LYS A 147 5.50 -23.47 4.46
N HIS A 148 5.17 -22.20 4.24
CA HIS A 148 4.83 -21.66 2.93
C HIS A 148 5.85 -20.65 2.39
N PHE A 149 6.58 -19.97 3.29
CA PHE A 149 7.45 -18.85 2.94
C PHE A 149 8.88 -19.06 3.44
N ASN A 150 9.85 -18.73 2.62
CA ASN A 150 11.25 -18.63 3.00
C ASN A 150 11.53 -17.31 3.75
N SER A 151 12.75 -17.16 4.28
CA SER A 151 13.12 -16.00 5.09
C SER A 151 13.04 -14.67 4.32
N GLN A 152 13.39 -14.64 3.05
CA GLN A 152 13.31 -13.43 2.22
C GLN A 152 11.84 -13.04 2.00
N GLU A 153 10.99 -13.98 1.64
CA GLU A 153 9.55 -13.76 1.45
C GLU A 153 8.88 -13.27 2.75
N ILE A 154 9.26 -13.83 3.90
CA ILE A 154 8.75 -13.41 5.21
C ILE A 154 9.15 -11.95 5.51
N ILE A 155 10.39 -11.56 5.23
CA ILE A 155 10.85 -10.18 5.43
C ILE A 155 10.05 -9.23 4.52
N GLU A 156 9.90 -9.56 3.23
CA GLU A 156 9.14 -8.73 2.30
C GLU A 156 7.67 -8.61 2.74
N LEU A 157 7.02 -9.71 3.09
CA LEU A 157 5.64 -9.75 3.56
C LEU A 157 5.44 -8.91 4.83
N THR A 158 6.32 -9.10 5.81
CA THR A 158 6.29 -8.35 7.08
C THR A 158 6.48 -6.86 6.84
N ALA A 159 7.46 -6.50 6.01
CA ALA A 159 7.75 -5.11 5.69
C ALA A 159 6.58 -4.44 4.96
N VAL A 160 5.94 -5.13 4.00
CA VAL A 160 4.76 -4.62 3.31
C VAL A 160 3.61 -4.40 4.29
N ALA A 161 3.22 -5.41 5.07
CA ALA A 161 2.10 -5.30 5.99
C ALA A 161 2.33 -4.17 7.03
N ALA A 162 3.52 -4.12 7.65
CA ALA A 162 3.86 -3.10 8.64
C ALA A 162 3.94 -1.68 8.05
N ALA A 163 4.49 -1.52 6.83
CA ALA A 163 4.54 -0.22 6.17
C ALA A 163 3.15 0.32 5.86
N PHE A 164 2.20 -0.55 5.49
CA PHE A 164 0.85 -0.12 5.19
C PHE A 164 0.02 0.20 6.44
N GLU A 165 0.39 -0.30 7.61
CA GLU A 165 -0.11 0.24 8.89
C GLU A 165 0.30 1.71 9.08
N PHE A 166 1.53 2.05 8.75
CA PHE A 166 2.00 3.44 8.79
C PHE A 166 1.27 4.33 7.77
N PHE A 167 1.21 3.92 6.50
CA PHE A 167 0.65 4.75 5.43
C PHE A 167 -0.86 4.95 5.57
N THR A 168 -1.61 3.92 5.96
CA THR A 168 -3.06 4.02 6.13
C THR A 168 -3.42 4.99 7.26
N ARG A 169 -2.73 4.89 8.41
CA ARG A 169 -2.94 5.80 9.53
C ARG A 169 -2.60 7.24 9.17
N MET A 170 -1.50 7.46 8.47
CA MET A 170 -1.11 8.79 8.01
C MET A 170 -2.14 9.38 7.03
N ASN A 171 -2.54 8.62 6.00
CA ASN A 171 -3.48 9.09 4.99
C ASN A 171 -4.86 9.37 5.59
N THR A 172 -5.35 8.51 6.48
CA THR A 172 -6.63 8.69 7.18
C THR A 172 -6.58 9.88 8.12
N ALA A 173 -5.51 10.00 8.95
CA ALA A 173 -5.36 11.10 9.90
C ALA A 173 -5.27 12.47 9.18
N LEU A 174 -4.67 12.53 8.00
CA LEU A 174 -4.52 13.75 7.21
C LEU A 174 -5.68 14.00 6.23
N HIS A 175 -6.67 13.09 6.17
CA HIS A 175 -7.80 13.15 5.23
C HIS A 175 -7.32 13.30 3.77
N ILE A 176 -6.32 12.50 3.37
CA ILE A 176 -5.81 12.56 2.00
C ILE A 176 -6.88 12.07 1.03
N PRO A 177 -7.35 12.93 0.10
CA PRO A 177 -8.40 12.55 -0.83
C PRO A 177 -7.88 11.53 -1.85
N VAL A 178 -8.75 10.63 -2.30
CA VAL A 178 -8.42 9.65 -3.34
C VAL A 178 -7.82 10.37 -4.56
N THR A 179 -6.72 9.86 -5.06
CA THR A 179 -6.11 10.38 -6.27
C THR A 179 -6.95 9.97 -7.48
N PRO A 180 -7.46 10.91 -8.29
CA PRO A 180 -8.14 10.55 -9.53
C PRO A 180 -7.21 9.71 -10.42
N LEU A 181 -7.65 8.53 -10.81
CA LEU A 181 -6.88 7.71 -11.74
C LEU A 181 -6.89 8.33 -13.14
N PRO A 182 -5.79 8.22 -13.89
CA PRO A 182 -5.78 8.63 -15.29
C PRO A 182 -6.89 7.89 -16.03
N GLN A 183 -7.69 8.62 -16.83
CA GLN A 183 -8.63 7.96 -17.71
C GLN A 183 -7.84 7.10 -18.70
N GLU A 184 -8.20 5.84 -18.84
CA GLU A 184 -7.64 4.98 -19.88
C GLU A 184 -8.00 5.59 -21.24
N ARG A 185 -6.99 5.97 -22.03
CA ARG A 185 -7.17 6.49 -23.38
C ARG A 185 -7.34 5.36 -24.37
#